data_42d8e2dc46f76f9cb34df784dd6fb2f0
#
_entry.id   42d8e2dc46f76f9cb34df784dd6fb2f0
#
_cell.length_a   1.000
_cell.length_b   1.000
_cell.length_c   1.000
_cell.angle_alpha   90.00
_cell.angle_beta   90.00
_cell.angle_gamma   90.00
#
_symmetry.space_group_name_H-M   'P 1'
#
loop_
_entity.id
_entity.type
_entity.pdbx_description
1 polymer ?
#
loop_
_entity_poly.entity_id
_entity_poly.type
_entity_poly.pdbx_seq_one_letter_code
_entity_poly.pdbx_strand_id
1 'polypeptide(L)'
;MKKIFLLGMVAGLLASCQSKTDGYTIEGTLTGDAASGKAYLERSVYLSDPVVVDSTVVQNGSFTFSGKVERRVYYVIIDLNKPGEEPDYHNKMFRTMLYLENSDITYKGDVATLPGVYYASERESKSPEITGSSVHDLFVTMNKEIQVYSDTLNTLMERYADEYLVPESEGKDVSAVGMEIAREEMKWKDKLLQYQLDFIKKHADSPVAMDQAMYYLSGMEFLPDVKEIDQMQALFEKHWAGTASWNILQLLHQRHVRWL
;
A
#
# COMPACT_ATOMS: atom_id res chain seq x y z
N MET A 1 31.56 55.19 24.63
CA MET A 1 30.75 55.05 23.41
C MET A 1 30.87 53.63 22.91
N LYS A 2 29.95 52.74 23.31
CA LYS A 2 29.91 51.32 22.90
C LYS A 2 28.85 51.17 21.81
N LYS A 3 29.27 50.83 20.59
CA LYS A 3 28.38 50.55 19.48
C LYS A 3 27.95 49.05 19.57
N ILE A 4 26.66 48.83 19.84
CA ILE A 4 26.04 47.49 19.83
C ILE A 4 25.64 47.22 18.37
N PHE A 5 26.24 46.18 17.77
CA PHE A 5 25.86 45.63 16.48
C PHE A 5 24.71 44.66 16.71
N LEU A 6 23.51 45.03 16.24
CA LEU A 6 22.35 44.14 16.25
C LEU A 6 22.41 43.31 14.97
N LEU A 7 22.79 42.02 15.10
CA LEU A 7 22.78 41.04 14.01
C LEU A 7 21.33 40.51 13.83
N GLY A 8 20.62 40.99 12.84
CA GLY A 8 19.27 40.52 12.49
C GLY A 8 19.39 39.15 11.81
N MET A 9 18.91 38.12 12.50
CA MET A 9 18.75 36.75 11.97
C MET A 9 17.50 36.71 11.13
N VAL A 10 17.64 36.82 9.80
CA VAL A 10 16.54 36.58 8.84
C VAL A 10 16.38 35.06 8.71
N ALA A 11 15.42 34.50 9.43
CA ALA A 11 14.94 33.13 9.21
C ALA A 11 14.18 33.10 7.89
N GLY A 12 14.83 32.72 6.81
CA GLY A 12 14.20 32.45 5.53
C GLY A 12 13.27 31.23 5.65
N LEU A 13 11.97 31.47 5.67
CA LEU A 13 10.95 30.46 5.44
C LEU A 13 11.10 30.00 3.98
N LEU A 14 11.82 28.92 3.75
CA LEU A 14 11.77 28.17 2.50
C LEU A 14 10.38 27.50 2.43
N ALA A 15 9.39 28.25 1.96
CA ALA A 15 8.19 27.67 1.42
C ALA A 15 8.62 26.88 0.17
N SER A 16 8.80 25.57 0.33
CA SER A 16 8.94 24.63 -0.79
C SER A 16 7.64 24.69 -1.58
N CYS A 17 7.57 25.61 -2.56
CA CYS A 17 6.62 25.45 -3.64
C CYS A 17 7.04 24.18 -4.40
N GLN A 18 6.37 23.08 -4.11
CA GLN A 18 6.41 21.89 -4.95
C GLN A 18 5.84 22.30 -6.30
N SER A 19 6.73 22.65 -7.25
CA SER A 19 6.36 22.83 -8.64
C SER A 19 5.80 21.48 -9.09
N LYS A 20 4.55 21.45 -9.57
CA LYS A 20 4.01 20.24 -10.23
C LYS A 20 4.93 19.92 -11.40
N THR A 21 5.73 18.89 -11.23
CA THR A 21 6.56 18.36 -12.32
C THR A 21 5.60 17.82 -13.39
N ASP A 22 5.93 18.07 -14.66
CA ASP A 22 5.10 17.62 -15.80
C ASP A 22 5.20 16.08 -16.04
N GLY A 23 5.88 15.36 -15.12
CA GLY A 23 6.09 13.93 -15.13
C GLY A 23 6.58 13.43 -13.79
N TYR A 24 6.96 12.17 -13.72
CA TYR A 24 7.63 11.58 -12.57
C TYR A 24 9.10 11.32 -12.87
N THR A 25 9.92 11.37 -11.79
CA THR A 25 11.25 10.79 -11.76
C THR A 25 11.32 9.88 -10.54
N ILE A 26 11.82 8.64 -10.68
CA ILE A 26 12.11 7.74 -9.57
C ILE A 26 13.62 7.55 -9.55
N GLU A 27 14.29 8.07 -8.51
CA GLU A 27 15.70 7.83 -8.27
C GLU A 27 15.85 6.71 -7.23
N GLY A 28 16.31 5.54 -7.69
CA GLY A 28 16.49 4.35 -6.88
C GLY A 28 17.92 4.17 -6.41
N THR A 29 18.09 3.84 -5.12
CA THR A 29 19.37 3.44 -4.53
C THR A 29 19.18 2.15 -3.74
N LEU A 30 20.00 1.16 -4.04
CA LEU A 30 20.03 -0.14 -3.39
C LEU A 30 21.34 -0.31 -2.63
N THR A 31 21.27 -0.77 -1.41
CA THR A 31 22.42 -1.22 -0.62
C THR A 31 22.51 -2.76 -0.61
N GLY A 32 23.65 -3.29 -0.22
CA GLY A 32 23.94 -4.72 -0.27
C GLY A 32 24.52 -5.15 -1.62
N ASP A 33 24.35 -6.42 -2.00
CA ASP A 33 24.89 -7.00 -3.24
C ASP A 33 23.98 -6.67 -4.44
N ALA A 34 23.97 -5.40 -4.83
CA ALA A 34 23.18 -4.87 -5.94
C ALA A 34 24.03 -4.25 -7.05
N ALA A 35 25.22 -4.81 -7.34
CA ALA A 35 26.16 -4.24 -8.29
C ALA A 35 25.58 -4.09 -9.70
N SER A 36 24.78 -5.05 -10.17
CA SER A 36 24.13 -5.02 -11.49
C SER A 36 22.84 -5.83 -11.52
N GLY A 37 21.90 -5.39 -12.35
CA GLY A 37 20.61 -6.03 -12.54
C GLY A 37 19.70 -5.24 -13.43
N LYS A 38 18.40 -5.51 -13.37
CA LYS A 38 17.35 -4.75 -14.04
C LYS A 38 16.32 -4.27 -13.04
N ALA A 39 15.76 -3.12 -13.30
CA ALA A 39 14.57 -2.65 -12.62
C ALA A 39 13.44 -2.53 -13.64
N TYR A 40 12.23 -2.92 -13.24
CA TYR A 40 11.03 -2.80 -14.05
C TYR A 40 9.99 -1.98 -13.27
N LEU A 41 9.27 -1.15 -13.99
CA LEU A 41 8.08 -0.48 -13.47
C LEU A 41 6.87 -1.18 -14.07
N GLU A 42 6.09 -1.83 -13.21
CA GLU A 42 4.87 -2.53 -13.59
C GLU A 42 3.64 -1.75 -13.14
N ARG A 43 2.67 -1.60 -14.03
CA ARG A 43 1.37 -1.06 -13.68
C ARG A 43 0.44 -2.17 -13.25
N SER A 44 -0.18 -2.02 -12.08
CA SER A 44 -1.25 -2.90 -11.65
C SER A 44 -2.47 -2.75 -12.55
N VAL A 45 -3.07 -3.88 -12.94
CA VAL A 45 -4.31 -3.94 -13.72
C VAL A 45 -5.30 -4.79 -12.93
N TYR A 46 -6.49 -4.24 -12.66
CA TYR A 46 -7.51 -4.94 -11.88
C TYR A 46 -7.93 -6.24 -12.59
N LEU A 47 -7.89 -7.36 -11.87
CA LEU A 47 -8.23 -8.70 -12.35
C LEU A 47 -7.42 -9.18 -13.59
N SER A 48 -6.23 -8.65 -13.79
CA SER A 48 -5.31 -9.04 -14.86
C SER A 48 -3.88 -9.07 -14.38
N ASP A 49 -3.01 -9.69 -15.16
CA ASP A 49 -1.57 -9.61 -14.90
C ASP A 49 -1.07 -8.17 -15.00
N PRO A 50 -0.11 -7.78 -14.15
CA PRO A 50 0.54 -6.48 -14.25
C PRO A 50 1.23 -6.29 -15.61
N VAL A 51 1.27 -5.05 -16.09
CA VAL A 51 1.90 -4.71 -17.37
C VAL A 51 3.19 -3.94 -17.11
N VAL A 52 4.31 -4.44 -17.62
CA VAL A 52 5.59 -3.69 -17.63
C VAL A 52 5.41 -2.45 -18.49
N VAL A 53 5.56 -1.27 -17.88
CA VAL A 53 5.42 0.01 -18.58
C VAL A 53 6.76 0.69 -18.84
N ASP A 54 7.79 0.33 -18.06
CA ASP A 54 9.15 0.83 -18.24
C ASP A 54 10.17 -0.16 -17.67
N SER A 55 11.42 -0.07 -18.13
CA SER A 55 12.54 -0.87 -17.64
C SER A 55 13.86 -0.11 -17.75
N THR A 56 14.73 -0.33 -16.76
CA THR A 56 16.06 0.29 -16.72
C THR A 56 17.09 -0.68 -16.13
N VAL A 57 18.37 -0.34 -16.27
CA VAL A 57 19.47 -1.12 -15.71
C VAL A 57 19.74 -0.67 -14.28
N VAL A 58 19.96 -1.62 -13.38
CA VAL A 58 20.59 -1.36 -12.08
C VAL A 58 22.09 -1.39 -12.28
N GLN A 59 22.76 -0.30 -11.96
CA GLN A 59 24.20 -0.16 -12.07
C GLN A 59 24.79 0.43 -10.78
N ASN A 60 25.69 -0.29 -10.14
CA ASN A 60 26.27 0.09 -8.83
C ASN A 60 25.19 0.43 -7.79
N GLY A 61 24.14 -0.37 -7.72
CA GLY A 61 23.02 -0.16 -6.81
C GLY A 61 22.08 1.00 -7.16
N SER A 62 22.25 1.65 -8.30
CA SER A 62 21.41 2.80 -8.70
C SER A 62 20.58 2.48 -9.94
N PHE A 63 19.35 3.04 -9.99
CA PHE A 63 18.48 2.99 -11.16
C PHE A 63 17.61 4.25 -11.25
N THR A 64 17.09 4.56 -12.43
CA THR A 64 16.22 5.73 -12.61
C THR A 64 15.10 5.37 -13.60
N PHE A 65 13.88 5.77 -13.25
CA PHE A 65 12.75 5.84 -14.17
C PHE A 65 12.29 7.28 -14.35
N SER A 66 11.76 7.62 -15.51
CA SER A 66 11.15 8.92 -15.74
C SER A 66 10.05 8.83 -16.79
N GLY A 67 8.99 9.61 -16.63
CA GLY A 67 7.87 9.59 -17.55
C GLY A 67 6.68 10.39 -17.07
N LYS A 68 5.52 10.12 -17.65
CA LYS A 68 4.22 10.66 -17.24
C LYS A 68 3.29 9.51 -16.90
N VAL A 69 2.58 9.65 -15.78
CA VAL A 69 1.60 8.65 -15.37
C VAL A 69 0.31 9.30 -14.90
N GLU A 70 -0.77 8.53 -14.99
CA GLU A 70 -1.95 8.73 -14.16
C GLU A 70 -1.64 8.22 -12.75
N ARG A 71 -2.18 8.87 -11.73
CA ARG A 71 -2.10 8.40 -10.33
C ARG A 71 -2.68 7.00 -10.22
N ARG A 72 -1.83 6.00 -9.91
CA ARG A 72 -2.20 4.58 -9.81
C ARG A 72 -1.22 3.80 -8.97
N VAL A 73 -1.60 2.54 -8.71
CA VAL A 73 -0.70 1.55 -8.13
C VAL A 73 0.24 1.02 -9.19
N TYR A 74 1.52 1.08 -8.87
CA TYR A 74 2.60 0.46 -9.62
C TYR A 74 3.40 -0.47 -8.71
N TYR A 75 4.20 -1.32 -9.34
CA TYR A 75 5.19 -2.11 -8.66
C TYR A 75 6.56 -1.79 -9.23
N VAL A 76 7.52 -1.56 -8.35
CA VAL A 76 8.94 -1.55 -8.70
C VAL A 76 9.44 -2.96 -8.50
N ILE A 77 9.88 -3.61 -9.57
CA ILE A 77 10.50 -4.93 -9.57
C ILE A 77 12.01 -4.72 -9.72
N ILE A 78 12.80 -5.27 -8.83
CA ILE A 78 14.26 -5.32 -8.92
C ILE A 78 14.65 -6.76 -9.18
N ASP A 79 15.32 -7.01 -10.30
CA ASP A 79 15.81 -8.32 -10.72
C ASP A 79 17.35 -8.30 -10.78
N LEU A 80 17.98 -8.98 -9.83
CA LEU A 80 19.43 -9.12 -9.71
C LEU A 80 19.93 -10.50 -10.22
N ASN A 81 19.07 -11.28 -10.85
CA ASN A 81 19.48 -12.54 -11.49
C ASN A 81 20.40 -12.26 -12.68
N LYS A 82 21.44 -13.09 -12.81
CA LYS A 82 22.37 -12.96 -13.94
C LYS A 82 21.88 -13.76 -15.15
N PRO A 83 22.11 -13.28 -16.36
CA PRO A 83 21.78 -14.01 -17.56
C PRO A 83 22.47 -15.41 -17.59
N GLY A 84 21.68 -16.46 -17.78
CA GLY A 84 22.19 -17.84 -17.88
C GLY A 84 22.29 -18.57 -16.53
N GLU A 85 22.02 -17.93 -15.40
CA GLU A 85 21.83 -18.58 -14.10
C GLU A 85 20.34 -18.99 -13.93
N GLU A 86 20.07 -20.02 -13.10
CA GLU A 86 18.72 -20.34 -12.69
C GLU A 86 18.14 -19.18 -11.84
N PRO A 87 16.94 -18.67 -12.15
CA PRO A 87 16.40 -17.52 -11.44
C PRO A 87 16.11 -17.81 -9.96
N ASP A 88 16.63 -16.99 -9.07
CA ASP A 88 16.29 -16.99 -7.65
C ASP A 88 15.24 -15.91 -7.37
N TYR A 89 13.98 -16.30 -7.40
CA TYR A 89 12.84 -15.43 -7.17
C TYR A 89 12.65 -15.01 -5.71
N HIS A 90 13.31 -15.68 -4.78
CA HIS A 90 13.19 -15.40 -3.35
C HIS A 90 14.22 -14.38 -2.86
N ASN A 91 15.46 -14.44 -3.38
CA ASN A 91 16.58 -13.67 -2.86
C ASN A 91 17.17 -12.65 -3.86
N LYS A 92 16.86 -12.80 -5.15
CA LYS A 92 17.39 -11.92 -6.21
C LYS A 92 16.31 -11.18 -6.99
N MET A 93 15.04 -11.42 -6.68
CA MET A 93 13.93 -10.71 -7.33
C MET A 93 12.98 -10.13 -6.27
N PHE A 94 12.83 -8.82 -6.28
CA PHE A 94 12.11 -8.05 -5.27
C PHE A 94 10.95 -7.29 -5.88
N ARG A 95 9.87 -7.13 -5.11
CA ARG A 95 8.67 -6.43 -5.56
C ARG A 95 8.20 -5.46 -4.49
N THR A 96 8.04 -4.19 -4.86
CA THR A 96 7.56 -3.14 -3.98
C THR A 96 6.38 -2.42 -4.60
N MET A 97 5.30 -2.30 -3.84
CA MET A 97 4.14 -1.48 -4.23
C MET A 97 4.47 0.01 -4.11
N LEU A 98 4.08 0.78 -5.11
CA LEU A 98 4.25 2.23 -5.16
C LEU A 98 2.97 2.89 -5.70
N TYR A 99 2.39 3.80 -4.93
CA TYR A 99 1.42 4.75 -5.48
C TYR A 99 2.17 5.87 -6.18
N LEU A 100 2.20 5.80 -7.51
CA LEU A 100 2.96 6.71 -8.37
C LEU A 100 2.12 7.91 -8.80
N GLU A 101 2.71 9.08 -8.68
CA GLU A 101 2.18 10.34 -9.22
C GLU A 101 3.30 11.10 -9.94
N ASN A 102 2.95 12.16 -10.69
CA ASN A 102 3.93 13.00 -11.36
C ASN A 102 4.65 13.89 -10.33
N SER A 103 5.76 13.40 -9.81
CA SER A 103 6.60 14.01 -8.78
C SER A 103 8.02 13.43 -8.81
N ASP A 104 8.95 14.06 -8.12
CA ASP A 104 10.30 13.53 -7.91
C ASP A 104 10.28 12.59 -6.71
N ILE A 105 10.54 11.31 -6.96
CA ILE A 105 10.45 10.22 -5.99
C ILE A 105 11.83 9.64 -5.73
N THR A 106 12.16 9.45 -4.47
CA THR A 106 13.36 8.72 -4.05
C THR A 106 12.96 7.35 -3.53
N TYR A 107 13.65 6.32 -3.99
CA TYR A 107 13.51 4.93 -3.55
C TYR A 107 14.83 4.44 -2.95
N LYS A 108 14.84 4.02 -1.68
CA LYS A 108 16.02 3.46 -1.01
C LYS A 108 15.67 2.09 -0.42
N GLY A 109 16.38 1.06 -0.84
CA GLY A 109 16.17 -0.31 -0.38
C GLY A 109 17.47 -1.03 -0.03
N ASP A 110 17.40 -1.97 0.89
CA ASP A 110 18.45 -2.93 1.18
C ASP A 110 18.06 -4.30 0.63
N VAL A 111 18.81 -4.81 -0.35
CA VAL A 111 18.50 -6.08 -0.99
C VAL A 111 18.54 -7.26 -0.02
N ALA A 112 19.20 -7.13 1.14
CA ALA A 112 19.17 -8.15 2.18
C ALA A 112 17.79 -8.27 2.84
N THR A 113 16.97 -7.20 2.82
CA THR A 113 15.66 -7.16 3.49
C THR A 113 14.49 -6.80 2.58
N LEU A 114 14.71 -6.38 1.33
CA LEU A 114 13.61 -6.06 0.41
C LEU A 114 12.63 -7.23 0.27
N PRO A 115 11.32 -6.97 0.18
CA PRO A 115 10.33 -8.02 -0.04
C PRO A 115 10.61 -8.78 -1.35
N GLY A 116 10.73 -10.11 -1.28
CA GLY A 116 10.85 -10.97 -2.46
C GLY A 116 9.54 -10.99 -3.27
N VAL A 117 9.63 -11.34 -4.55
CA VAL A 117 8.44 -11.56 -5.40
C VAL A 117 7.59 -12.68 -4.82
N TYR A 118 8.22 -13.74 -4.30
CA TYR A 118 7.56 -14.79 -3.55
C TYR A 118 7.92 -14.69 -2.06
N TYR A 119 6.94 -15.00 -1.21
CA TYR A 119 7.13 -15.02 0.23
C TYR A 119 8.20 -16.02 0.62
N ALA A 120 9.21 -15.56 1.38
CA ALA A 120 10.21 -16.40 2.02
C ALA A 120 10.08 -16.25 3.53
N SER A 121 9.62 -17.29 4.23
CA SER A 121 9.36 -17.28 5.67
C SER A 121 10.62 -17.10 6.53
N GLU A 122 11.79 -17.38 5.99
CA GLU A 122 13.06 -17.39 6.72
C GLU A 122 13.80 -16.03 6.63
N ARG A 123 13.29 -15.09 5.83
CA ARG A 123 13.95 -13.82 5.57
C ARG A 123 13.16 -12.67 6.19
N GLU A 124 13.84 -11.84 6.98
CA GLU A 124 13.28 -10.57 7.40
C GLU A 124 12.93 -9.73 6.17
N SER A 125 11.70 -9.23 6.13
CA SER A 125 11.23 -8.41 5.03
C SER A 125 10.95 -7.00 5.51
N LYS A 126 11.60 -6.02 4.87
CA LYS A 126 11.44 -4.60 5.17
C LYS A 126 11.17 -3.83 3.88
N SER A 127 10.09 -3.09 3.86
CA SER A 127 9.79 -2.19 2.74
C SER A 127 10.88 -1.15 2.55
N PRO A 128 11.19 -0.74 1.30
CA PRO A 128 12.11 0.36 1.04
C PRO A 128 11.56 1.67 1.61
N GLU A 129 12.45 2.62 1.85
CA GLU A 129 12.08 4.00 2.12
C GLU A 129 11.74 4.68 0.79
N ILE A 130 10.50 5.14 0.66
CA ILE A 130 10.00 5.86 -0.53
C ILE A 130 9.55 7.24 -0.07
N THR A 131 10.02 8.30 -0.73
CA THR A 131 9.66 9.69 -0.43
C THR A 131 9.38 10.46 -1.71
N GLY A 132 8.65 11.58 -1.61
CA GLY A 132 8.34 12.44 -2.76
C GLY A 132 7.01 12.14 -3.46
N SER A 133 6.24 11.13 -3.00
CA SER A 133 4.86 10.91 -3.45
C SER A 133 3.89 11.09 -2.30
N SER A 134 3.10 12.14 -2.35
CA SER A 134 2.07 12.44 -1.33
C SER A 134 1.00 11.35 -1.26
N VAL A 135 0.73 10.71 -2.38
CA VAL A 135 -0.23 9.60 -2.47
C VAL A 135 0.35 8.33 -1.81
N HIS A 136 1.65 8.08 -1.99
CA HIS A 136 2.30 6.95 -1.32
C HIS A 136 2.41 7.19 0.18
N ASP A 137 2.70 8.42 0.62
CA ASP A 137 2.72 8.78 2.04
C ASP A 137 1.35 8.57 2.71
N LEU A 138 0.27 8.90 1.98
CA LEU A 138 -1.10 8.63 2.44
C LEU A 138 -1.34 7.12 2.62
N PHE A 139 -0.90 6.30 1.66
CA PHE A 139 -0.99 4.83 1.74
C PHE A 139 -0.20 4.28 2.94
N VAL A 140 1.02 4.73 3.14
CA VAL A 140 1.86 4.31 4.28
C VAL A 140 1.20 4.70 5.61
N THR A 141 0.63 5.90 5.68
CA THR A 141 -0.08 6.38 6.89
C THR A 141 -1.30 5.53 7.17
N MET A 142 -2.13 5.24 6.17
CA MET A 142 -3.29 4.36 6.30
C MET A 142 -2.88 2.97 6.79
N ASN A 143 -1.84 2.37 6.20
CA ASN A 143 -1.39 1.03 6.60
C ASN A 143 -0.88 0.99 8.04
N LYS A 144 -0.21 2.04 8.52
CA LYS A 144 0.21 2.12 9.93
C LYS A 144 -0.99 2.13 10.90
N GLU A 145 -2.06 2.82 10.54
CA GLU A 145 -3.28 2.82 11.33
C GLU A 145 -3.98 1.46 11.28
N ILE A 146 -4.11 0.85 10.09
CA ILE A 146 -4.69 -0.50 9.92
C ILE A 146 -3.89 -1.53 10.70
N GLN A 147 -2.56 -1.42 10.77
CA GLN A 147 -1.70 -2.35 11.50
C GLN A 147 -2.07 -2.45 12.98
N VAL A 148 -2.47 -1.34 13.62
CA VAL A 148 -2.91 -1.34 15.03
C VAL A 148 -4.13 -2.26 15.23
N TYR A 149 -5.08 -2.24 14.30
CA TYR A 149 -6.25 -3.13 14.33
C TYR A 149 -5.85 -4.58 14.06
N SER A 150 -5.00 -4.79 13.05
CA SER A 150 -4.53 -6.12 12.66
C SER A 150 -3.75 -6.81 13.79
N ASP A 151 -2.88 -6.09 14.48
CA ASP A 151 -2.11 -6.64 15.61
C ASP A 151 -3.04 -7.08 16.75
N THR A 152 -4.09 -6.28 17.02
CA THR A 152 -5.09 -6.64 18.03
C THR A 152 -5.90 -7.87 17.61
N LEU A 153 -6.34 -7.92 16.34
CA LEU A 153 -7.08 -9.06 15.80
C LEU A 153 -6.23 -10.34 15.78
N ASN A 154 -4.95 -10.25 15.45
CA ASN A 154 -4.01 -11.38 15.52
C ASN A 154 -3.86 -11.90 16.95
N THR A 155 -3.72 -11.00 17.95
CA THR A 155 -3.67 -11.38 19.36
C THR A 155 -4.94 -12.09 19.80
N LEU A 156 -6.12 -11.62 19.35
CA LEU A 156 -7.39 -12.28 19.65
C LEU A 156 -7.51 -13.65 18.98
N MET A 157 -6.97 -13.80 17.77
CA MET A 157 -6.93 -15.09 17.07
C MET A 157 -6.02 -16.08 17.80
N GLU A 158 -4.85 -15.65 18.30
CA GLU A 158 -3.95 -16.48 19.13
C GLU A 158 -4.65 -16.90 20.42
N ARG A 159 -5.30 -15.95 21.13
CA ARG A 159 -6.09 -16.27 22.31
C ARG A 159 -7.23 -17.26 22.02
N TYR A 160 -7.91 -17.11 20.88
CA TYR A 160 -8.98 -18.03 20.47
C TYR A 160 -8.44 -19.45 20.25
N ALA A 161 -7.26 -19.58 19.64
CA ALA A 161 -6.60 -20.86 19.46
C ALA A 161 -6.24 -21.49 20.82
N ASP A 162 -5.58 -20.74 21.71
CA ASP A 162 -5.00 -21.27 22.95
C ASP A 162 -6.03 -21.45 24.07
N GLU A 163 -6.99 -20.53 24.21
CA GLU A 163 -7.96 -20.50 25.30
C GLU A 163 -9.28 -21.25 24.96
N TYR A 164 -9.57 -21.44 23.64
CA TYR A 164 -10.80 -22.11 23.20
C TYR A 164 -10.52 -23.37 22.36
N LEU A 165 -9.88 -23.26 21.18
CA LEU A 165 -9.78 -24.41 20.27
C LEU A 165 -8.98 -25.58 20.85
N VAL A 166 -7.82 -25.32 21.46
CA VAL A 166 -6.99 -26.37 22.04
C VAL A 166 -7.70 -27.04 23.23
N PRO A 167 -8.22 -26.30 24.27
CA PRO A 167 -8.93 -26.92 25.38
C PRO A 167 -10.23 -27.64 24.96
N GLU A 168 -10.97 -27.12 23.98
CA GLU A 168 -12.20 -27.75 23.46
C GLU A 168 -11.89 -29.10 22.80
N SER A 169 -10.77 -29.17 22.03
CA SER A 169 -10.30 -30.42 21.43
C SER A 169 -9.91 -31.49 22.47
N GLU A 170 -9.56 -31.08 23.69
CA GLU A 170 -9.29 -31.94 24.85
C GLU A 170 -10.55 -32.33 25.65
N GLY A 171 -11.74 -31.90 25.18
CA GLY A 171 -13.03 -32.19 25.80
C GLY A 171 -13.40 -31.28 26.99
N LYS A 172 -12.73 -30.12 27.14
CA LYS A 172 -13.08 -29.14 28.18
C LYS A 172 -14.26 -28.27 27.70
N ASP A 173 -15.17 -27.94 28.57
CA ASP A 173 -16.23 -26.96 28.29
C ASP A 173 -15.68 -25.53 28.46
N VAL A 174 -15.29 -24.93 27.35
CA VAL A 174 -14.78 -23.55 27.26
C VAL A 174 -15.62 -22.67 26.35
N SER A 175 -16.88 -23.06 26.09
CA SER A 175 -17.79 -22.36 25.17
C SER A 175 -17.98 -20.87 25.53
N ALA A 176 -18.02 -20.55 26.85
CA ALA A 176 -18.16 -19.18 27.31
C ALA A 176 -16.95 -18.32 26.94
N VAL A 177 -15.73 -18.87 27.03
CA VAL A 177 -14.48 -18.19 26.67
C VAL A 177 -14.44 -17.95 25.16
N GLY A 178 -14.74 -18.96 24.35
CA GLY A 178 -14.81 -18.82 22.90
C GLY A 178 -15.79 -17.72 22.44
N MET A 179 -16.98 -17.67 23.07
CA MET A 179 -17.97 -16.63 22.78
C MET A 179 -17.52 -15.23 23.24
N GLU A 180 -16.78 -15.12 24.33
CA GLU A 180 -16.24 -13.82 24.80
C GLU A 180 -15.22 -13.29 23.78
N ILE A 181 -14.24 -14.11 23.39
CA ILE A 181 -13.21 -13.73 22.42
C ILE A 181 -13.84 -13.36 21.06
N ALA A 182 -14.80 -14.15 20.57
CA ALA A 182 -15.50 -13.86 19.32
C ALA A 182 -16.24 -12.52 19.34
N ARG A 183 -16.88 -12.16 20.49
CA ARG A 183 -17.53 -10.85 20.64
C ARG A 183 -16.52 -9.70 20.65
N GLU A 184 -15.35 -9.91 21.25
CA GLU A 184 -14.28 -8.92 21.27
C GLU A 184 -13.70 -8.74 19.85
N GLU A 185 -13.46 -9.83 19.13
CA GLU A 185 -13.02 -9.81 17.72
C GLU A 185 -14.01 -9.03 16.84
N MET A 186 -15.31 -9.30 16.94
CA MET A 186 -16.32 -8.55 16.19
C MET A 186 -16.25 -7.04 16.45
N LYS A 187 -16.08 -6.61 17.71
CA LYS A 187 -15.94 -5.17 18.04
C LYS A 187 -14.72 -4.54 17.38
N TRP A 188 -13.62 -5.27 17.26
CA TRP A 188 -12.42 -4.77 16.61
C TRP A 188 -12.55 -4.76 15.08
N LYS A 189 -13.21 -5.75 14.49
CA LYS A 189 -13.58 -5.76 13.06
C LYS A 189 -14.50 -4.59 12.72
N ASP A 190 -15.49 -4.29 13.55
CA ASP A 190 -16.38 -3.15 13.34
C ASP A 190 -15.60 -1.81 13.39
N LYS A 191 -14.65 -1.66 14.32
CA LYS A 191 -13.80 -0.46 14.40
C LYS A 191 -12.90 -0.32 13.16
N LEU A 192 -12.29 -1.42 12.69
CA LEU A 192 -11.48 -1.43 11.48
C LEU A 192 -12.32 -1.03 10.26
N LEU A 193 -13.50 -1.62 10.11
CA LEU A 193 -14.42 -1.29 9.04
C LEU A 193 -14.81 0.19 9.08
N GLN A 194 -15.15 0.72 10.26
CA GLN A 194 -15.50 2.13 10.40
C GLN A 194 -14.34 3.04 10.02
N TYR A 195 -13.11 2.71 10.44
CA TYR A 195 -11.90 3.43 10.05
C TYR A 195 -11.72 3.44 8.52
N GLN A 196 -11.86 2.28 7.86
CA GLN A 196 -11.73 2.16 6.41
C GLN A 196 -12.79 2.99 5.66
N LEU A 197 -14.05 2.93 6.11
CA LEU A 197 -15.14 3.72 5.51
C LEU A 197 -14.93 5.23 5.68
N ASP A 198 -14.46 5.67 6.86
CA ASP A 198 -14.17 7.08 7.12
C ASP A 198 -12.95 7.54 6.30
N PHE A 199 -11.93 6.70 6.15
CA PHE A 199 -10.80 6.97 5.27
C PHE A 199 -11.22 7.14 3.81
N ILE A 200 -12.05 6.23 3.28
CA ILE A 200 -12.60 6.29 1.92
C ILE A 200 -13.35 7.60 1.72
N LYS A 201 -14.23 7.97 2.65
CA LYS A 201 -15.01 9.22 2.57
C LYS A 201 -14.14 10.46 2.59
N LYS A 202 -13.13 10.47 3.44
CA LYS A 202 -12.22 11.62 3.63
C LYS A 202 -11.29 11.84 2.44
N HIS A 203 -10.89 10.78 1.76
CA HIS A 203 -9.84 10.79 0.73
C HIS A 203 -10.34 10.32 -0.64
N ALA A 204 -11.63 10.55 -0.97
CA ALA A 204 -12.26 10.07 -2.20
C ALA A 204 -11.60 10.56 -3.50
N ASP A 205 -10.78 11.61 -3.44
CA ASP A 205 -9.97 12.12 -4.55
C ASP A 205 -8.64 11.37 -4.73
N SER A 206 -8.31 10.45 -3.80
CA SER A 206 -7.06 9.68 -3.82
C SER A 206 -7.24 8.29 -4.44
N PRO A 207 -6.28 7.81 -5.26
CA PRO A 207 -6.29 6.43 -5.73
C PRO A 207 -6.21 5.40 -4.59
N VAL A 208 -5.63 5.74 -3.45
CA VAL A 208 -5.61 4.86 -2.26
C VAL A 208 -7.03 4.59 -1.77
N ALA A 209 -7.86 5.65 -1.66
CA ALA A 209 -9.26 5.48 -1.26
C ALA A 209 -10.09 4.77 -2.33
N MET A 210 -9.81 4.99 -3.61
CA MET A 210 -10.45 4.26 -4.71
C MET A 210 -10.17 2.74 -4.62
N ASP A 211 -8.92 2.35 -4.37
CA ASP A 211 -8.54 0.95 -4.23
C ASP A 211 -9.16 0.33 -2.98
N GLN A 212 -9.22 1.06 -1.86
CA GLN A 212 -9.93 0.61 -0.65
C GLN A 212 -11.43 0.43 -0.90
N ALA A 213 -12.07 1.34 -1.65
CA ALA A 213 -13.47 1.20 -2.01
C ALA A 213 -13.72 0.01 -2.93
N MET A 214 -12.86 -0.22 -3.92
CA MET A 214 -12.94 -1.41 -4.78
C MET A 214 -12.77 -2.71 -3.99
N TYR A 215 -11.82 -2.74 -3.04
CA TYR A 215 -11.63 -3.87 -2.15
C TYR A 215 -12.88 -4.14 -1.30
N TYR A 216 -13.42 -3.12 -0.64
CA TYR A 216 -14.66 -3.21 0.15
C TYR A 216 -15.84 -3.70 -0.70
N LEU A 217 -16.03 -3.12 -1.89
CA LEU A 217 -17.10 -3.52 -2.81
C LEU A 217 -16.89 -4.90 -3.44
N SER A 218 -15.68 -5.45 -3.39
CA SER A 218 -15.45 -6.84 -3.82
C SER A 218 -16.12 -7.87 -2.92
N GLY A 219 -16.51 -7.48 -1.69
CA GLY A 219 -17.15 -8.35 -0.70
C GLY A 219 -16.22 -9.42 -0.15
N MET A 220 -14.91 -9.23 -0.22
CA MET A 220 -13.95 -10.25 0.24
C MET A 220 -13.91 -10.40 1.77
N GLU A 221 -14.09 -9.30 2.50
CA GLU A 221 -14.10 -9.32 3.98
C GLU A 221 -15.44 -8.95 4.57
N PHE A 222 -16.16 -8.04 3.93
CA PHE A 222 -17.44 -7.51 4.40
C PHE A 222 -18.48 -7.55 3.29
N LEU A 223 -19.73 -7.72 3.64
CA LEU A 223 -20.86 -7.61 2.70
C LEU A 223 -21.45 -6.19 2.84
N PRO A 224 -21.12 -5.27 1.92
CA PRO A 224 -21.67 -3.92 1.96
C PRO A 224 -23.17 -3.93 1.67
N ASP A 225 -23.93 -3.03 2.28
CA ASP A 225 -25.32 -2.83 1.91
C ASP A 225 -25.47 -1.93 0.67
N VAL A 226 -26.64 -1.99 0.00
CA VAL A 226 -26.90 -1.23 -1.24
C VAL A 226 -26.76 0.28 -1.02
N LYS A 227 -27.19 0.78 0.13
CA LYS A 227 -27.13 2.20 0.45
C LYS A 227 -25.68 2.69 0.60
N GLU A 228 -24.81 1.88 1.21
CA GLU A 228 -23.38 2.20 1.31
C GLU A 228 -22.71 2.19 -0.05
N ILE A 229 -23.06 1.23 -0.91
CA ILE A 229 -22.55 1.14 -2.28
C ILE A 229 -22.94 2.39 -3.08
N ASP A 230 -24.21 2.81 -3.03
CA ASP A 230 -24.71 4.00 -3.72
C ASP A 230 -24.02 5.28 -3.21
N GLN A 231 -23.81 5.38 -1.90
CA GLN A 231 -23.09 6.52 -1.31
C GLN A 231 -21.64 6.57 -1.76
N MET A 232 -20.95 5.44 -1.84
CA MET A 232 -19.58 5.37 -2.35
C MET A 232 -19.52 5.76 -3.82
N GLN A 233 -20.42 5.26 -4.65
CA GLN A 233 -20.47 5.63 -6.06
C GLN A 233 -20.61 7.14 -6.23
N ALA A 234 -21.57 7.77 -5.57
CA ALA A 234 -21.78 9.22 -5.65
C ALA A 234 -20.56 10.02 -5.16
N LEU A 235 -19.84 9.52 -4.17
CA LEU A 235 -18.64 10.15 -3.64
C LEU A 235 -17.49 10.17 -4.64
N PHE A 236 -17.27 9.06 -5.35
CA PHE A 236 -16.18 8.92 -6.31
C PHE A 236 -16.49 9.55 -7.68
N GLU A 237 -17.75 9.63 -8.09
CA GLU A 237 -18.15 10.16 -9.39
C GLU A 237 -17.55 11.55 -9.64
N LYS A 238 -17.59 12.44 -8.64
CA LYS A 238 -17.07 13.79 -8.73
C LYS A 238 -15.60 13.88 -9.14
N HIS A 239 -14.79 12.91 -8.73
CA HIS A 239 -13.32 12.94 -8.91
C HIS A 239 -12.83 11.99 -10.01
N TRP A 240 -13.61 10.96 -10.32
CA TRP A 240 -13.14 9.82 -11.10
C TRP A 240 -13.98 9.50 -12.34
N ALA A 241 -15.07 10.22 -12.59
CA ALA A 241 -15.92 9.99 -13.75
C ALA A 241 -15.10 9.96 -15.05
N GLY A 242 -15.34 8.94 -15.89
CA GLY A 242 -14.64 8.74 -17.15
C GLY A 242 -13.26 8.08 -17.07
N THR A 243 -12.76 7.77 -15.87
CA THR A 243 -11.49 7.03 -15.70
C THR A 243 -11.70 5.51 -15.76
N ALA A 244 -10.62 4.76 -16.02
CA ALA A 244 -10.67 3.29 -15.97
C ALA A 244 -11.06 2.77 -14.57
N SER A 245 -10.55 3.39 -13.48
CA SER A 245 -10.89 3.02 -12.11
C SER A 245 -12.37 3.25 -11.81
N TRP A 246 -12.95 4.33 -12.33
CA TRP A 246 -14.40 4.57 -12.24
C TRP A 246 -15.22 3.47 -12.92
N ASN A 247 -14.83 3.06 -14.12
CA ASN A 247 -15.54 2.00 -14.85
C ASN A 247 -15.51 0.67 -14.06
N ILE A 248 -14.38 0.36 -13.40
CA ILE A 248 -14.26 -0.83 -12.54
C ILE A 248 -15.19 -0.70 -11.32
N LEU A 249 -15.18 0.45 -10.65
CA LEU A 249 -16.06 0.71 -9.51
C LEU A 249 -17.55 0.53 -9.89
N GLN A 250 -17.95 1.03 -11.06
CA GLN A 250 -19.31 0.84 -11.59
C GLN A 250 -19.64 -0.62 -11.87
N LEU A 251 -18.70 -1.42 -12.38
CA LEU A 251 -18.89 -2.86 -12.58
C LEU A 251 -19.09 -3.60 -11.26
N LEU A 252 -18.33 -3.27 -10.23
CA LEU A 252 -18.48 -3.83 -8.89
C LEU A 252 -19.84 -3.46 -8.28
N HIS A 253 -20.26 -2.21 -8.42
CA HIS A 253 -21.59 -1.75 -8.02
C HIS A 253 -22.71 -2.57 -8.70
N GLN A 254 -22.68 -2.67 -10.03
CA GLN A 254 -23.68 -3.42 -10.79
C GLN A 254 -23.71 -4.90 -10.40
N ARG A 255 -22.56 -5.50 -10.14
CA ARG A 255 -22.45 -6.89 -9.69
C ARG A 255 -23.15 -7.06 -8.33
N HIS A 256 -22.90 -6.18 -7.38
CA HIS A 256 -23.48 -6.25 -6.04
C HIS A 256 -25.00 -6.09 -6.05
N VAL A 257 -25.52 -5.08 -6.77
CA VAL A 257 -26.96 -4.82 -6.89
C VAL A 257 -27.73 -5.98 -7.56
N ARG A 258 -27.07 -6.81 -8.38
CA ARG A 258 -27.70 -7.99 -9.00
C ARG A 258 -27.83 -9.20 -8.07
N TRP A 259 -27.07 -9.25 -6.98
CA TRP A 259 -27.04 -10.38 -6.05
C TRP A 259 -27.86 -10.13 -4.77
N LEU A 260 -28.36 -8.93 -4.59
CA LEU A 260 -29.27 -8.51 -3.51
C LEU A 260 -30.71 -8.42 -4.01
#